data_3ba12c760060fda08132d98fd72a4397
#
_entry.id   3ba12c760060fda08132d98fd72a4397
#
_cell.length_a   1.000
_cell.length_b   1.000
_cell.length_c   1.000
_cell.angle_alpha   90.00
_cell.angle_beta   90.00
_cell.angle_gamma   90.00
#
_symmetry.space_group_name_H-M   'P 1'
#
loop_
_entity.id
_entity.type
_entity.pdbx_description
1 polymer ?
#
loop_
_entity_poly.entity_id
_entity_poly.type
_entity_poly.pdbx_seq_one_letter_code
_entity_poly.pdbx_strand_id
1 'polypeptide(L)'
;MDFNYRFLKGTVAVSLLLTFALIPVTPIFAAPPDINSPAGQPSQGKAINNENARSSHLLQLPSNSEDAGRPATGSITFVGNATVIIRYGALTILTDPNFLHRGDHVHLGYGITAQRLTDPAIELENLPPIDLIVLSHMHEDHFDKLVQSKLDRNIPIVTTKEAAESLKKLGFTKRHPLRTWDTLVVEKGNTTLHVTAMPGRHGPLIVAKLLPEVMGSMLDFRSKNSPPSYRMYISGDTMVFDDIKEIPKRYPDVDLALLHLGGTRLLRLVTVTMDAKEGVKMMRLIVPRKAIPIHYDDYDVFKSPLSDFKEEIERAGLQDKIIYLEHGDTYEFRPAEK
;
A
#
# COMPACT_ATOMS: atom_id res chain seq x y z
N MET A 1 -33.96 55.52 -6.22
CA MET A 1 -33.64 55.19 -4.81
C MET A 1 -32.53 54.15 -4.85
N ASP A 2 -31.32 54.65 -4.75
CA ASP A 2 -30.10 53.83 -4.83
C ASP A 2 -29.75 53.34 -3.41
N PHE A 3 -29.57 52.03 -3.24
CA PHE A 3 -28.98 51.43 -2.05
C PHE A 3 -27.65 50.80 -2.40
N ASN A 4 -26.57 51.52 -2.05
CA ASN A 4 -25.19 51.05 -2.07
C ASN A 4 -24.95 50.10 -0.90
N TYR A 5 -24.57 48.84 -1.17
CA TYR A 5 -23.98 47.92 -0.19
C TYR A 5 -22.46 47.86 -0.39
N ARG A 6 -21.73 48.49 0.53
CA ARG A 6 -20.27 48.34 0.67
C ARG A 6 -19.97 47.02 1.39
N PHE A 7 -19.30 46.10 0.69
CA PHE A 7 -18.69 44.94 1.31
C PHE A 7 -17.35 45.33 1.96
N LEU A 8 -17.25 45.16 3.29
CA LEU A 8 -15.98 45.17 4.02
C LEU A 8 -15.25 43.88 3.76
N LYS A 9 -14.07 43.96 3.15
CA LYS A 9 -13.09 42.86 3.07
C LYS A 9 -12.34 42.84 4.40
N GLY A 10 -12.65 41.90 5.28
CA GLY A 10 -11.85 41.57 6.47
C GLY A 10 -10.81 40.50 6.11
N THR A 11 -9.55 40.93 6.00
CA THR A 11 -8.40 40.03 5.86
C THR A 11 -8.00 39.56 7.27
N VAL A 12 -8.25 38.29 7.59
CA VAL A 12 -7.72 37.67 8.81
C VAL A 12 -6.35 37.10 8.48
N ALA A 13 -5.30 37.79 8.91
CA ALA A 13 -3.94 37.28 8.88
C ALA A 13 -3.72 36.39 10.12
N VAL A 14 -3.58 35.11 9.92
CA VAL A 14 -3.13 34.17 10.97
C VAL A 14 -1.60 34.19 10.97
N SER A 15 -1.00 34.93 11.88
CA SER A 15 0.45 34.87 12.13
C SER A 15 0.76 33.69 13.05
N LEU A 16 1.39 32.68 12.50
CA LEU A 16 1.93 31.55 13.25
C LEU A 16 3.34 31.91 13.72
N LEU A 17 3.46 32.40 14.96
CA LEU A 17 4.75 32.63 15.63
C LEU A 17 5.29 31.29 16.13
N LEU A 18 6.31 30.77 15.46
CA LEU A 18 7.16 29.65 15.95
C LEU A 18 8.22 30.22 16.88
N THR A 19 8.01 30.12 18.20
CA THR A 19 9.04 30.36 19.20
C THR A 19 9.93 29.11 19.35
N PHE A 20 11.17 29.17 18.88
CA PHE A 20 12.19 28.20 19.20
C PHE A 20 12.73 28.47 20.62
N ALA A 21 12.44 27.57 21.55
CA ALA A 21 13.11 27.52 22.84
C ALA A 21 14.46 26.84 22.69
N LEU A 22 15.53 27.59 22.83
CA LEU A 22 16.90 27.08 22.95
C LEU A 22 17.08 26.48 24.37
N ILE A 23 17.20 25.15 24.45
CA ILE A 23 17.61 24.47 25.69
C ILE A 23 19.15 24.35 25.65
N PRO A 24 19.87 24.83 26.65
CA PRO A 24 21.31 24.70 26.73
C PRO A 24 21.71 23.25 27.03
N VAL A 25 22.53 22.64 26.18
CA VAL A 25 23.14 21.34 26.41
C VAL A 25 24.42 21.53 27.20
N THR A 26 24.43 21.09 28.46
CA THR A 26 25.65 20.99 29.26
C THR A 26 26.35 19.67 28.95
N PRO A 27 27.69 19.65 28.70
CA PRO A 27 28.42 18.44 28.49
C PRO A 27 28.64 17.71 29.81
N ILE A 28 28.21 16.44 29.89
CA ILE A 28 28.54 15.53 31.00
C ILE A 28 29.86 14.87 30.68
N PHE A 29 30.90 15.22 31.42
CA PHE A 29 32.19 14.51 31.41
C PHE A 29 32.04 13.21 32.19
N ALA A 30 32.23 12.06 31.51
CA ALA A 30 32.32 10.76 32.16
C ALA A 30 33.73 10.57 32.76
N ALA A 31 33.79 10.16 34.02
CA ALA A 31 35.01 9.79 34.72
C ALA A 31 35.58 8.45 34.22
N PRO A 32 36.90 8.24 34.24
CA PRO A 32 37.52 6.98 33.78
C PRO A 32 37.20 5.81 34.74
N PRO A 33 37.16 4.56 34.22
CA PRO A 33 36.80 3.39 35.05
C PRO A 33 37.93 3.00 36.00
N ASP A 34 37.52 2.62 37.21
CA ASP A 34 38.38 2.13 38.30
C ASP A 34 38.80 0.67 38.03
N ILE A 35 40.08 0.38 38.00
CA ILE A 35 40.65 -0.92 37.63
C ILE A 35 41.00 -1.80 38.88
N ASN A 36 40.12 -1.89 39.84
CA ASN A 36 40.30 -2.85 40.93
C ASN A 36 38.94 -3.41 41.43
N SER A 37 38.54 -4.52 40.85
CA SER A 37 37.54 -5.42 41.46
C SER A 37 37.77 -6.86 41.00
N PRO A 38 37.67 -7.86 41.90
CA PRO A 38 38.06 -9.23 41.61
C PRO A 38 37.01 -10.00 40.80
N ALA A 39 37.51 -10.99 40.03
CA ALA A 39 36.77 -11.89 39.20
C ALA A 39 35.58 -12.57 39.90
N GLY A 40 34.34 -12.23 39.48
CA GLY A 40 33.12 -12.89 39.89
C GLY A 40 32.71 -13.96 38.85
N GLN A 41 32.20 -15.06 39.35
CA GLN A 41 31.76 -16.28 38.66
C GLN A 41 30.82 -16.05 37.48
N PRO A 42 30.74 -16.97 36.50
CA PRO A 42 29.87 -16.83 35.32
C PRO A 42 28.39 -16.90 35.74
N SER A 43 27.67 -15.81 35.58
CA SER A 43 26.21 -15.75 35.70
C SER A 43 25.55 -16.51 34.55
N GLN A 44 24.64 -17.40 34.90
CA GLN A 44 23.75 -18.12 33.97
C GLN A 44 23.11 -17.14 32.98
N GLY A 45 23.22 -17.46 31.70
CA GLY A 45 22.70 -16.65 30.61
C GLY A 45 21.19 -16.40 30.77
N LYS A 46 20.83 -15.13 30.98
CA LYS A 46 19.48 -14.66 30.70
C LYS A 46 19.22 -14.88 29.22
N ALA A 47 18.21 -15.70 28.88
CA ALA A 47 17.67 -15.83 27.56
C ALA A 47 17.35 -14.42 27.03
N ILE A 48 18.04 -13.99 25.99
CA ILE A 48 17.69 -12.81 25.23
C ILE A 48 16.36 -13.14 24.56
N ASN A 49 15.28 -12.61 25.12
CA ASN A 49 13.99 -12.64 24.45
C ASN A 49 14.13 -11.95 23.10
N ASN A 50 14.12 -12.76 22.04
CA ASN A 50 14.11 -12.30 20.67
C ASN A 50 12.73 -11.67 20.37
N GLU A 51 12.53 -10.39 20.73
CA GLU A 51 11.32 -9.62 20.40
C GLU A 51 11.14 -9.40 18.87
N ASN A 52 12.04 -9.95 18.06
CA ASN A 52 11.99 -9.95 16.59
C ASN A 52 11.45 -11.27 15.99
N ALA A 53 10.73 -12.09 16.74
CA ALA A 53 10.01 -13.20 16.14
C ALA A 53 8.88 -12.63 15.25
N ARG A 54 9.07 -12.70 13.90
CA ARG A 54 8.04 -12.35 12.92
C ARG A 54 6.82 -13.21 13.20
N SER A 55 5.66 -12.59 13.47
CA SER A 55 4.42 -13.36 13.61
C SER A 55 3.95 -13.76 12.22
N SER A 56 3.82 -15.04 11.96
CA SER A 56 3.12 -15.58 10.80
C SER A 56 1.78 -16.11 11.26
N HIS A 57 0.70 -15.64 10.64
CA HIS A 57 -0.65 -16.12 10.87
C HIS A 57 -1.07 -16.98 9.69
N LEU A 58 -1.74 -18.11 9.94
CA LEU A 58 -2.29 -18.96 8.89
C LEU A 58 -3.79 -18.71 8.74
N LEU A 59 -4.22 -18.42 7.52
CA LEU A 59 -5.61 -18.36 7.08
C LEU A 59 -5.88 -19.51 6.11
N GLN A 60 -6.62 -20.51 6.58
CA GLN A 60 -7.10 -21.60 5.74
C GLN A 60 -8.44 -21.20 5.12
N LEU A 61 -8.51 -21.18 3.78
CA LEU A 61 -9.74 -20.89 3.05
C LEU A 61 -10.44 -22.21 2.64
N PRO A 62 -11.78 -22.23 2.55
CA PRO A 62 -12.51 -23.34 1.99
C PRO A 62 -12.06 -23.66 0.57
N SER A 63 -11.88 -24.92 0.25
CA SER A 63 -11.47 -25.39 -1.07
C SER A 63 -12.25 -26.62 -1.49
N ASN A 64 -12.35 -26.86 -2.80
CA ASN A 64 -12.97 -28.03 -3.38
C ASN A 64 -11.95 -28.84 -4.20
N SER A 65 -12.37 -29.95 -4.81
CA SER A 65 -11.50 -30.81 -5.61
C SER A 65 -10.94 -30.14 -6.86
N GLU A 66 -11.65 -29.18 -7.44
CA GLU A 66 -11.20 -28.42 -8.62
C GLU A 66 -10.04 -27.48 -8.29
N ASP A 67 -10.05 -26.90 -7.08
CA ASP A 67 -9.00 -25.98 -6.61
C ASP A 67 -7.63 -26.68 -6.54
N ALA A 68 -7.60 -27.99 -6.29
CA ALA A 68 -6.37 -28.78 -6.25
C ALA A 68 -5.73 -28.99 -7.64
N GLY A 69 -6.51 -28.92 -8.73
CA GLY A 69 -6.06 -29.11 -10.11
C GLY A 69 -5.72 -27.81 -10.84
N ARG A 70 -5.94 -26.65 -10.26
CA ARG A 70 -5.72 -25.36 -10.93
C ARG A 70 -4.24 -25.13 -11.22
N PRO A 71 -3.89 -24.66 -12.45
CA PRO A 71 -2.51 -24.41 -12.84
C PRO A 71 -1.92 -23.24 -12.02
N ALA A 72 -0.60 -23.24 -11.85
CA ALA A 72 0.15 -22.16 -11.19
C ALA A 72 0.33 -20.95 -12.14
N THR A 73 -0.75 -20.48 -12.73
CA THR A 73 -0.81 -19.28 -13.57
C THR A 73 -1.69 -18.23 -12.90
N GLY A 74 -1.50 -16.96 -13.26
CA GLY A 74 -2.30 -15.88 -12.70
C GLY A 74 -2.65 -14.82 -13.72
N SER A 75 -3.54 -13.93 -13.31
CA SER A 75 -3.91 -12.74 -14.09
C SER A 75 -4.17 -11.56 -13.18
N ILE A 76 -4.01 -10.35 -13.72
CA ILE A 76 -4.38 -9.09 -13.10
C ILE A 76 -5.36 -8.40 -14.03
N THR A 77 -6.56 -8.13 -13.55
CA THR A 77 -7.53 -7.28 -14.24
C THR A 77 -7.56 -5.92 -13.57
N PHE A 78 -7.28 -4.85 -14.31
CA PHE A 78 -7.29 -3.48 -13.81
C PHE A 78 -8.72 -2.94 -13.80
N VAL A 79 -9.30 -2.74 -12.62
CA VAL A 79 -10.67 -2.23 -12.47
C VAL A 79 -10.70 -0.70 -12.55
N GLY A 80 -9.69 -0.05 -12.02
CA GLY A 80 -9.52 1.40 -11.98
C GLY A 80 -8.95 1.87 -10.65
N ASN A 81 -8.34 3.04 -10.64
CA ASN A 81 -7.65 3.62 -9.50
C ASN A 81 -6.61 2.66 -8.90
N ALA A 82 -6.75 2.26 -7.64
CA ALA A 82 -5.91 1.27 -6.97
C ALA A 82 -6.51 -0.15 -6.98
N THR A 83 -7.67 -0.31 -7.61
CA THR A 83 -8.43 -1.57 -7.59
C THR A 83 -7.99 -2.49 -8.71
N VAL A 84 -7.44 -3.65 -8.36
CA VAL A 84 -7.17 -4.74 -9.30
C VAL A 84 -7.74 -6.06 -8.76
N ILE A 85 -8.16 -6.94 -9.68
CA ILE A 85 -8.50 -8.32 -9.37
C ILE A 85 -7.31 -9.18 -9.75
N ILE A 86 -6.69 -9.85 -8.77
CA ILE A 86 -5.58 -10.76 -8.98
C ILE A 86 -6.09 -12.18 -8.84
N ARG A 87 -5.88 -13.01 -9.87
CA ARG A 87 -6.12 -14.45 -9.80
C ARG A 87 -4.80 -15.19 -9.85
N TYR A 88 -4.66 -16.22 -9.02
CA TYR A 88 -3.53 -17.15 -9.09
C TYR A 88 -3.95 -18.52 -8.55
N GLY A 89 -3.84 -19.55 -9.38
CA GLY A 89 -4.32 -20.86 -9.02
C GLY A 89 -5.79 -20.83 -8.56
N ALA A 90 -6.03 -21.23 -7.32
CA ALA A 90 -7.37 -21.24 -6.73
C ALA A 90 -7.80 -19.91 -6.09
N LEU A 91 -6.88 -18.95 -5.94
CA LEU A 91 -7.14 -17.69 -5.22
C LEU A 91 -7.64 -16.58 -6.15
N THR A 92 -8.62 -15.81 -5.66
CA THR A 92 -9.06 -14.53 -6.24
C THR A 92 -8.93 -13.44 -5.18
N ILE A 93 -8.12 -12.44 -5.45
CA ILE A 93 -7.75 -11.37 -4.53
C ILE A 93 -8.23 -10.04 -5.12
N LEU A 94 -8.79 -9.17 -4.29
CA LEU A 94 -9.15 -7.80 -4.64
C LEU A 94 -8.25 -6.84 -3.87
N THR A 95 -7.68 -5.83 -4.55
CA THR A 95 -6.91 -4.79 -3.88
C THR A 95 -7.72 -3.51 -3.76
N ASP A 96 -7.55 -2.79 -2.67
CA ASP A 96 -8.02 -1.41 -2.48
C ASP A 96 -9.35 -1.11 -3.17
N PRO A 97 -10.48 -1.76 -2.77
CA PRO A 97 -11.73 -1.72 -3.50
C PRO A 97 -12.36 -0.33 -3.52
N ASN A 98 -12.44 0.25 -4.73
CA ASN A 98 -13.03 1.55 -5.02
C ASN A 98 -13.92 1.46 -6.27
N PHE A 99 -15.24 1.56 -6.08
CA PHE A 99 -16.26 1.31 -7.08
C PHE A 99 -17.22 2.49 -7.30
N LEU A 100 -16.89 3.66 -6.77
CA LEU A 100 -17.62 4.90 -7.09
C LEU A 100 -17.55 5.22 -8.57
N HIS A 101 -18.55 5.91 -9.07
CA HIS A 101 -18.70 6.27 -10.49
C HIS A 101 -18.18 7.69 -10.75
N ARG A 102 -18.01 7.98 -12.03
CA ARG A 102 -17.71 9.32 -12.50
C ARG A 102 -18.69 10.34 -11.94
N GLY A 103 -18.16 11.40 -11.34
CA GLY A 103 -18.93 12.46 -10.71
C GLY A 103 -19.14 12.28 -9.20
N ASP A 104 -18.96 11.07 -8.67
CA ASP A 104 -18.98 10.83 -7.23
C ASP A 104 -17.77 11.47 -6.53
N HIS A 105 -17.85 11.60 -5.23
CA HIS A 105 -16.82 12.25 -4.43
C HIS A 105 -16.36 11.34 -3.28
N VAL A 106 -15.06 11.39 -3.01
CA VAL A 106 -14.40 10.79 -1.85
C VAL A 106 -13.90 11.84 -0.88
N HIS A 107 -13.83 11.49 0.40
CA HIS A 107 -13.23 12.32 1.44
C HIS A 107 -11.84 11.76 1.80
N LEU A 108 -10.81 12.57 1.58
CA LEU A 108 -9.41 12.22 1.83
C LEU A 108 -8.89 12.74 3.18
N GLY A 109 -9.81 13.10 4.08
CA GLY A 109 -9.49 13.71 5.37
C GLY A 109 -9.23 15.21 5.31
N TYR A 110 -9.17 15.86 6.47
CA TYR A 110 -8.88 17.30 6.63
C TYR A 110 -9.72 18.25 5.77
N GLY A 111 -10.98 17.86 5.46
CA GLY A 111 -11.87 18.63 4.60
C GLY A 111 -11.54 18.59 3.10
N ILE A 112 -10.61 17.75 2.69
CA ILE A 112 -10.27 17.54 1.28
C ILE A 112 -11.26 16.52 0.69
N THR A 113 -11.87 16.91 -0.42
CA THR A 113 -12.69 16.04 -1.26
C THR A 113 -12.07 15.94 -2.64
N ALA A 114 -12.19 14.77 -3.28
CA ALA A 114 -11.80 14.57 -4.66
C ALA A 114 -12.96 13.99 -5.45
N GLN A 115 -13.10 14.45 -6.70
CA GLN A 115 -14.12 13.95 -7.61
C GLN A 115 -13.57 12.81 -8.45
N ARG A 116 -14.36 11.73 -8.58
CA ARG A 116 -14.06 10.62 -9.50
C ARG A 116 -14.25 11.08 -10.94
N LEU A 117 -13.28 10.80 -11.80
CA LEU A 117 -13.25 11.19 -13.22
C LEU A 117 -13.59 10.05 -14.18
N THR A 118 -13.58 8.82 -13.71
CA THR A 118 -13.76 7.59 -14.50
C THR A 118 -14.78 6.67 -13.83
N ASP A 119 -15.36 5.77 -14.61
CA ASP A 119 -16.16 4.67 -14.08
C ASP A 119 -15.28 3.46 -13.82
N PRO A 120 -15.59 2.58 -12.85
CA PRO A 120 -14.90 1.31 -12.68
C PRO A 120 -15.19 0.39 -13.87
N ALA A 121 -14.22 -0.40 -14.30
CA ALA A 121 -14.41 -1.34 -15.42
C ALA A 121 -15.39 -2.49 -15.11
N ILE A 122 -15.63 -2.75 -13.83
CA ILE A 122 -16.53 -3.80 -13.32
C ILE A 122 -17.34 -3.19 -12.18
N GLU A 123 -18.65 -3.39 -12.19
CA GLU A 123 -19.49 -2.99 -11.09
C GLU A 123 -19.27 -3.85 -9.84
N LEU A 124 -19.45 -3.29 -8.65
CA LEU A 124 -19.28 -4.01 -7.38
C LEU A 124 -20.12 -5.29 -7.31
N GLU A 125 -21.36 -5.23 -7.83
CA GLU A 125 -22.30 -6.34 -7.88
C GLU A 125 -21.89 -7.46 -8.86
N ASN A 126 -21.03 -7.15 -9.81
CA ASN A 126 -20.54 -8.08 -10.84
C ASN A 126 -19.17 -8.68 -10.49
N LEU A 127 -18.64 -8.41 -9.29
CA LEU A 127 -17.38 -9.00 -8.85
C LEU A 127 -17.49 -10.54 -8.81
N PRO A 128 -16.43 -11.23 -9.23
CA PRO A 128 -16.35 -12.68 -8.98
C PRO A 128 -16.25 -12.93 -7.47
N PRO A 129 -16.48 -14.16 -7.01
CA PRO A 129 -16.23 -14.51 -5.62
C PRO A 129 -14.80 -14.14 -5.20
N ILE A 130 -14.67 -13.30 -4.17
CA ILE A 130 -13.39 -12.81 -3.64
C ILE A 130 -13.00 -13.63 -2.41
N ASP A 131 -11.79 -14.15 -2.41
CA ASP A 131 -11.23 -14.95 -1.32
C ASP A 131 -10.53 -14.10 -0.26
N LEU A 132 -9.90 -13.01 -0.69
CA LEU A 132 -9.11 -12.12 0.16
C LEU A 132 -9.12 -10.70 -0.40
N ILE A 133 -9.16 -9.72 0.50
CA ILE A 133 -8.87 -8.32 0.16
C ILE A 133 -7.51 -7.94 0.74
N VAL A 134 -6.69 -7.28 -0.08
CA VAL A 134 -5.46 -6.62 0.35
C VAL A 134 -5.72 -5.12 0.32
N LEU A 135 -5.85 -4.52 1.50
CA LEU A 135 -6.16 -3.10 1.66
C LEU A 135 -4.92 -2.36 2.18
N SER A 136 -4.40 -1.43 1.40
CA SER A 136 -3.20 -0.68 1.74
C SER A 136 -3.41 0.27 2.93
N HIS A 137 -4.55 0.97 2.96
CA HIS A 137 -4.95 1.92 4.01
C HIS A 137 -6.43 2.32 3.88
N MET A 138 -6.90 3.19 4.80
CA MET A 138 -8.35 3.49 4.94
C MET A 138 -8.70 4.90 4.44
N HIS A 139 -8.23 5.32 3.25
CA HIS A 139 -8.81 6.45 2.53
C HIS A 139 -10.01 6.01 1.69
N GLU A 140 -10.94 6.94 1.41
CA GLU A 140 -12.16 6.61 0.64
C GLU A 140 -11.89 6.33 -0.83
N ASP A 141 -10.76 6.73 -1.40
CA ASP A 141 -10.32 6.34 -2.74
C ASP A 141 -9.69 4.93 -2.80
N HIS A 142 -9.50 4.27 -1.64
CA HIS A 142 -9.06 2.88 -1.51
C HIS A 142 -10.12 1.96 -0.89
N PHE A 143 -11.08 2.52 -0.14
CA PHE A 143 -12.19 1.76 0.46
C PHE A 143 -13.42 2.67 0.57
N ASP A 144 -14.12 2.84 -0.53
CA ASP A 144 -15.17 3.84 -0.67
C ASP A 144 -16.48 3.51 0.07
N LYS A 145 -17.40 4.47 0.10
CA LYS A 145 -18.69 4.36 0.79
C LYS A 145 -19.61 3.29 0.20
N LEU A 146 -19.52 3.05 -1.11
CA LEU A 146 -20.30 2.01 -1.78
C LEU A 146 -19.81 0.64 -1.30
N VAL A 147 -18.49 0.42 -1.28
CA VAL A 147 -17.84 -0.77 -0.73
C VAL A 147 -18.16 -0.93 0.76
N GLN A 148 -18.04 0.15 1.55
CA GLN A 148 -18.38 0.15 2.96
C GLN A 148 -19.83 -0.26 3.22
N SER A 149 -20.76 0.03 2.32
CA SER A 149 -22.19 -0.29 2.50
C SER A 149 -22.56 -1.67 2.00
N LYS A 150 -22.01 -2.13 0.86
CA LYS A 150 -22.51 -3.30 0.12
C LYS A 150 -21.61 -4.54 0.17
N LEU A 151 -20.30 -4.38 0.43
CA LEU A 151 -19.37 -5.51 0.41
C LEU A 151 -19.68 -6.52 1.52
N ASP A 152 -19.53 -7.82 1.24
CA ASP A 152 -19.71 -8.88 2.24
C ASP A 152 -18.73 -8.71 3.41
N ARG A 153 -19.29 -8.60 4.61
CA ARG A 153 -18.54 -8.41 5.87
C ARG A 153 -17.68 -9.59 6.28
N ASN A 154 -17.87 -10.74 5.64
CA ASN A 154 -17.17 -11.99 5.95
C ASN A 154 -15.96 -12.24 5.03
N ILE A 155 -15.71 -11.43 4.02
CA ILE A 155 -14.50 -11.54 3.21
C ILE A 155 -13.28 -11.19 4.10
N PRO A 156 -12.25 -12.04 4.15
CA PRO A 156 -11.02 -11.73 4.88
C PRO A 156 -10.33 -10.50 4.29
N ILE A 157 -9.89 -9.57 5.15
CA ILE A 157 -9.17 -8.35 4.75
C ILE A 157 -7.84 -8.30 5.49
N VAL A 158 -6.72 -8.31 4.75
CA VAL A 158 -5.40 -8.04 5.29
C VAL A 158 -5.06 -6.56 5.09
N THR A 159 -4.59 -5.89 6.16
CA THR A 159 -4.40 -4.43 6.14
C THR A 159 -3.54 -3.97 7.32
N THR A 160 -3.38 -2.64 7.49
CA THR A 160 -2.74 -2.01 8.65
C THR A 160 -3.57 -2.18 9.93
N LYS A 161 -2.96 -1.95 11.08
CA LYS A 161 -3.67 -1.98 12.36
C LYS A 161 -4.76 -0.90 12.44
N GLU A 162 -4.46 0.30 11.98
CA GLU A 162 -5.40 1.43 11.97
C GLU A 162 -6.62 1.14 11.10
N ALA A 163 -6.39 0.66 9.87
CA ALA A 163 -7.48 0.30 8.95
C ALA A 163 -8.32 -0.86 9.50
N ALA A 164 -7.71 -1.85 10.15
CA ALA A 164 -8.44 -2.95 10.78
C ALA A 164 -9.39 -2.49 11.89
N GLU A 165 -9.00 -1.48 12.69
CA GLU A 165 -9.89 -0.89 13.71
C GLU A 165 -11.04 -0.10 13.06
N SER A 166 -10.81 0.58 11.96
CA SER A 166 -11.84 1.27 11.18
C SER A 166 -12.83 0.28 10.55
N LEU A 167 -12.33 -0.80 9.95
CA LEU A 167 -13.14 -1.90 9.41
C LEU A 167 -13.99 -2.60 10.48
N LYS A 168 -13.45 -2.72 11.72
CA LYS A 168 -14.20 -3.24 12.86
C LYS A 168 -15.45 -2.42 13.14
N LYS A 169 -15.33 -1.10 13.15
CA LYS A 169 -16.46 -0.18 13.37
C LYS A 169 -17.51 -0.28 12.26
N LEU A 170 -17.09 -0.65 11.05
CA LEU A 170 -17.96 -0.89 9.90
C LEU A 170 -18.56 -2.31 9.88
N GLY A 171 -18.25 -3.18 10.86
CA GLY A 171 -18.81 -4.51 10.99
C GLY A 171 -18.10 -5.61 10.20
N PHE A 172 -16.95 -5.37 9.58
CA PHE A 172 -16.15 -6.41 8.94
C PHE A 172 -15.58 -7.37 9.99
N THR A 173 -15.80 -8.67 9.83
CA THR A 173 -15.53 -9.66 10.89
C THR A 173 -14.14 -10.28 10.79
N LYS A 174 -13.61 -10.54 9.59
CA LYS A 174 -12.34 -11.22 9.35
C LYS A 174 -11.25 -10.24 8.93
N ARG A 175 -10.64 -9.60 9.91
CA ARG A 175 -9.58 -8.61 9.71
C ARG A 175 -8.25 -9.19 10.16
N HIS A 176 -7.23 -9.05 9.33
CA HIS A 176 -5.87 -9.55 9.56
C HIS A 176 -4.90 -8.36 9.54
N PRO A 177 -4.76 -7.64 10.67
CA PRO A 177 -3.81 -6.52 10.74
C PRO A 177 -2.37 -7.02 10.75
N LEU A 178 -1.51 -6.40 9.95
CA LEU A 178 -0.09 -6.68 9.88
C LEU A 178 0.72 -5.44 10.27
N ARG A 179 1.79 -5.63 11.01
CA ARG A 179 2.87 -4.66 11.15
C ARG A 179 3.87 -4.86 10.02
N THR A 180 4.65 -3.85 9.72
CA THR A 180 5.74 -3.96 8.74
C THR A 180 6.58 -5.22 8.98
N TRP A 181 6.73 -6.04 7.95
CA TRP A 181 7.41 -7.34 7.90
C TRP A 181 6.66 -8.52 8.54
N ASP A 182 5.48 -8.33 9.12
CA ASP A 182 4.61 -9.45 9.50
C ASP A 182 4.02 -10.09 8.24
N THR A 183 3.73 -11.40 8.30
CA THR A 183 3.23 -12.17 7.16
C THR A 183 1.94 -12.90 7.52
N LEU A 184 0.93 -12.76 6.67
CA LEU A 184 -0.24 -13.66 6.64
C LEU A 184 0.02 -14.74 5.59
N VAL A 185 -0.07 -16.00 5.98
CA VAL A 185 -0.05 -17.15 5.07
C VAL A 185 -1.50 -17.53 4.76
N VAL A 186 -1.86 -17.57 3.49
CA VAL A 186 -3.21 -17.94 3.02
C VAL A 186 -3.11 -19.21 2.19
N GLU A 187 -3.92 -20.22 2.51
CA GLU A 187 -3.95 -21.48 1.77
C GLU A 187 -5.36 -21.76 1.22
N LYS A 188 -5.41 -22.15 -0.06
CA LYS A 188 -6.62 -22.66 -0.74
C LYS A 188 -6.24 -23.72 -1.76
N GLY A 189 -6.70 -24.96 -1.57
CA GLY A 189 -6.31 -26.09 -2.42
C GLY A 189 -4.80 -26.30 -2.43
N ASN A 190 -4.22 -26.27 -3.64
CA ASN A 190 -2.77 -26.35 -3.85
C ASN A 190 -2.05 -24.99 -3.87
N THR A 191 -2.77 -23.90 -3.69
CA THR A 191 -2.23 -22.54 -3.73
C THR A 191 -1.91 -22.06 -2.33
N THR A 192 -0.70 -21.56 -2.14
CA THR A 192 -0.27 -20.85 -0.92
C THR A 192 0.16 -19.45 -1.30
N LEU A 193 -0.34 -18.47 -0.59
CA LEU A 193 0.03 -17.07 -0.73
C LEU A 193 0.62 -16.55 0.58
N HIS A 194 1.79 -15.96 0.52
CA HIS A 194 2.35 -15.20 1.64
C HIS A 194 2.13 -13.72 1.37
N VAL A 195 1.32 -13.06 2.19
CA VAL A 195 1.13 -11.60 2.17
C VAL A 195 1.99 -11.01 3.27
N THR A 196 3.08 -10.34 2.90
CA THR A 196 3.95 -9.66 3.85
C THR A 196 3.76 -8.15 3.75
N ALA A 197 3.50 -7.49 4.89
CA ALA A 197 3.41 -6.04 4.93
C ALA A 197 4.78 -5.41 4.70
N MET A 198 4.85 -4.52 3.72
CA MET A 198 6.05 -3.76 3.35
C MET A 198 6.00 -2.36 3.96
N PRO A 199 7.16 -1.72 4.18
CA PRO A 199 7.18 -0.32 4.61
C PRO A 199 6.38 0.56 3.66
N GLY A 200 5.54 1.43 4.21
CA GLY A 200 4.80 2.46 3.49
C GLY A 200 4.80 3.76 4.29
N ARG A 201 4.81 4.90 3.61
CA ARG A 201 4.73 6.21 4.24
C ARG A 201 4.04 7.20 3.32
N HIS A 202 2.86 7.62 3.74
CA HIS A 202 2.01 8.55 3.01
C HIS A 202 2.49 10.00 3.21
N GLY A 203 3.42 10.45 2.36
CA GLY A 203 4.00 11.79 2.41
C GLY A 203 5.28 11.94 3.27
N PRO A 204 5.77 13.17 3.44
CA PRO A 204 6.92 13.48 4.29
C PRO A 204 6.66 13.15 5.77
N LEU A 205 7.73 12.86 6.54
CA LEU A 205 7.65 12.32 7.90
C LEU A 205 6.69 13.07 8.85
N ILE A 206 6.65 14.41 8.78
CA ILE A 206 5.77 15.22 9.64
C ILE A 206 4.31 15.08 9.20
N VAL A 207 4.05 15.10 7.88
CA VAL A 207 2.71 14.99 7.31
C VAL A 207 2.17 13.58 7.45
N ALA A 208 3.02 12.57 7.28
CA ALA A 208 2.63 11.16 7.40
C ALA A 208 2.04 10.79 8.78
N LYS A 209 2.40 11.53 9.85
CA LYS A 209 1.80 11.34 11.19
C LYS A 209 0.35 11.81 11.28
N LEU A 210 -0.10 12.60 10.34
CA LEU A 210 -1.46 13.13 10.25
C LEU A 210 -2.32 12.34 9.27
N LEU A 211 -1.72 11.54 8.38
CA LEU A 211 -2.40 10.71 7.39
C LEU A 211 -2.54 9.27 7.90
N PRO A 212 -3.47 8.47 7.33
CA PRO A 212 -3.61 7.07 7.69
C PRO A 212 -2.31 6.28 7.56
N GLU A 213 -2.16 5.27 8.43
CA GLU A 213 -1.09 4.30 8.33
C GLU A 213 -1.21 3.50 7.01
N VAL A 214 -0.16 3.51 6.20
CA VAL A 214 -0.11 2.84 4.90
C VAL A 214 0.84 1.65 4.95
N MET A 215 0.48 0.55 4.32
CA MET A 215 1.40 -0.55 4.03
C MET A 215 1.50 -0.81 2.53
N GLY A 216 2.71 -1.06 2.04
CA GLY A 216 2.89 -1.84 0.82
C GLY A 216 2.66 -3.32 1.10
N SER A 217 2.57 -4.13 0.06
CA SER A 217 2.38 -5.58 0.20
C SER A 217 3.32 -6.36 -0.73
N MET A 218 3.96 -7.40 -0.19
CA MET A 218 4.65 -8.40 -0.99
C MET A 218 3.79 -9.66 -1.03
N LEU A 219 3.28 -10.00 -2.22
CA LEU A 219 2.52 -11.20 -2.49
C LEU A 219 3.46 -12.25 -3.08
N ASP A 220 3.78 -13.30 -2.30
CA ASP A 220 4.61 -14.43 -2.77
C ASP A 220 3.71 -15.62 -3.01
N PHE A 221 3.34 -15.84 -4.27
CA PHE A 221 2.48 -16.93 -4.73
C PHE A 221 3.28 -18.20 -4.92
N ARG A 222 2.77 -19.31 -4.37
CA ARG A 222 3.38 -20.62 -4.44
C ARG A 222 2.33 -21.68 -4.79
N SER A 223 2.74 -22.70 -5.50
CA SER A 223 1.94 -23.92 -5.68
C SER A 223 2.68 -25.09 -5.06
N LYS A 224 1.96 -25.97 -4.36
CA LYS A 224 2.54 -27.21 -3.79
C LYS A 224 3.15 -28.10 -4.86
N ASN A 225 2.64 -28.03 -6.09
CA ASN A 225 3.01 -28.92 -7.19
C ASN A 225 3.90 -28.25 -8.26
N SER A 226 4.23 -26.98 -8.14
CA SER A 226 4.94 -26.24 -9.19
C SER A 226 5.81 -25.12 -8.60
N PRO A 227 7.04 -25.42 -8.14
CA PRO A 227 8.05 -24.38 -7.99
C PRO A 227 8.47 -23.89 -9.39
N PRO A 228 8.80 -22.62 -9.63
CA PRO A 228 9.10 -21.57 -8.67
C PRO A 228 7.89 -20.74 -8.20
N SER A 229 8.14 -19.84 -7.23
CA SER A 229 7.17 -18.85 -6.77
C SER A 229 7.10 -17.64 -7.73
N TYR A 230 5.99 -16.89 -7.66
CA TYR A 230 5.84 -15.58 -8.32
C TYR A 230 5.68 -14.49 -7.26
N ARG A 231 6.51 -13.47 -7.32
CA ARG A 231 6.50 -12.35 -6.37
C ARG A 231 5.97 -11.08 -6.99
N MET A 232 4.97 -10.51 -6.34
CA MET A 232 4.37 -9.25 -6.73
C MET A 232 4.49 -8.25 -5.58
N TYR A 233 5.08 -7.09 -5.87
CA TYR A 233 5.12 -5.97 -4.95
C TYR A 233 4.01 -4.97 -5.28
N ILE A 234 3.20 -4.60 -4.30
CA ILE A 234 2.18 -3.55 -4.38
C ILE A 234 2.64 -2.42 -3.47
N SER A 235 2.82 -1.21 -4.02
CA SER A 235 3.43 -0.12 -3.25
C SER A 235 2.50 0.46 -2.18
N GLY A 236 1.18 0.49 -2.42
CA GLY A 236 0.27 1.37 -1.68
C GLY A 236 0.63 2.84 -1.91
N ASP A 237 -0.08 3.75 -1.24
CA ASP A 237 0.14 5.19 -1.32
C ASP A 237 1.38 5.60 -0.50
N THR A 238 2.55 5.31 -1.02
CA THR A 238 3.82 5.61 -0.35
C THR A 238 4.68 6.57 -1.15
N MET A 239 5.54 7.30 -0.46
CA MET A 239 6.70 7.98 -1.04
C MET A 239 7.93 7.06 -0.97
N VAL A 240 8.97 7.35 -1.75
CA VAL A 240 10.28 6.67 -1.60
C VAL A 240 11.00 7.24 -0.37
N PHE A 241 11.36 6.38 0.58
CA PHE A 241 12.10 6.72 1.79
C PHE A 241 13.06 5.58 2.18
N ASP A 242 13.86 5.79 3.23
CA ASP A 242 14.99 4.89 3.50
C ASP A 242 14.59 3.45 3.79
N ASP A 243 13.48 3.20 4.49
CA ASP A 243 13.07 1.83 4.84
C ASP A 243 12.68 0.99 3.61
N ILE A 244 12.28 1.64 2.50
CA ILE A 244 12.02 0.94 1.23
C ILE A 244 13.27 0.21 0.72
N LYS A 245 14.48 0.71 1.03
CA LYS A 245 15.76 0.09 0.65
C LYS A 245 15.97 -1.30 1.26
N GLU A 246 15.22 -1.64 2.31
CA GLU A 246 15.24 -2.97 2.92
C GLU A 246 14.46 -4.02 2.11
N ILE A 247 13.52 -3.59 1.24
CA ILE A 247 12.71 -4.50 0.43
C ILE A 247 13.59 -5.33 -0.52
N PRO A 248 14.42 -4.75 -1.42
CA PRO A 248 15.24 -5.53 -2.33
C PRO A 248 16.29 -6.40 -1.64
N LYS A 249 16.73 -6.03 -0.42
CA LYS A 249 17.64 -6.88 0.37
C LYS A 249 16.96 -8.16 0.85
N ARG A 250 15.66 -8.11 1.17
CA ARG A 250 14.87 -9.24 1.65
C ARG A 250 14.19 -10.00 0.52
N TYR A 251 13.84 -9.31 -0.57
CA TYR A 251 13.13 -9.81 -1.73
C TYR A 251 13.85 -9.36 -3.00
N PRO A 252 15.01 -9.95 -3.35
CA PRO A 252 15.80 -9.51 -4.49
C PRO A 252 15.15 -9.84 -5.85
N ASP A 253 14.24 -10.82 -5.89
CA ASP A 253 13.60 -11.32 -7.11
C ASP A 253 12.11 -10.93 -7.12
N VAL A 254 11.79 -9.70 -7.47
CA VAL A 254 10.40 -9.23 -7.68
C VAL A 254 10.04 -9.41 -9.15
N ASP A 255 9.04 -10.24 -9.45
CA ASP A 255 8.60 -10.49 -10.82
C ASP A 255 7.76 -9.33 -11.36
N LEU A 256 6.88 -8.78 -10.54
CA LEU A 256 5.98 -7.69 -10.92
C LEU A 256 5.83 -6.67 -9.79
N ALA A 257 5.77 -5.38 -10.15
CA ALA A 257 5.39 -4.32 -9.22
C ALA A 257 4.10 -3.62 -9.68
N LEU A 258 3.14 -3.43 -8.78
CA LEU A 258 2.02 -2.51 -8.95
C LEU A 258 2.39 -1.21 -8.24
N LEU A 259 2.53 -0.13 -9.00
CA LEU A 259 3.00 1.15 -8.49
C LEU A 259 1.86 2.17 -8.43
N HIS A 260 1.50 2.58 -7.21
CA HIS A 260 0.54 3.66 -6.98
C HIS A 260 1.22 4.99 -7.30
N LEU A 261 0.68 5.68 -8.29
CA LEU A 261 1.20 6.97 -8.77
C LEU A 261 0.23 8.12 -8.40
N GLY A 262 0.01 9.03 -9.33
CA GLY A 262 -0.98 10.12 -9.23
C GLY A 262 -0.41 11.41 -8.63
N GLY A 263 0.62 11.36 -7.78
CA GLY A 263 1.26 12.56 -7.24
C GLY A 263 0.29 13.46 -6.48
N THR A 264 -0.56 12.86 -5.63
CA THR A 264 -1.54 13.60 -4.81
C THR A 264 -0.86 14.67 -3.98
N ARG A 265 -1.41 15.88 -3.97
CA ARG A 265 -0.87 17.01 -3.20
C ARG A 265 -1.84 17.51 -2.15
N LEU A 266 -1.43 17.37 -0.89
CA LEU A 266 -2.14 17.98 0.24
C LEU A 266 -1.99 19.49 0.19
N LEU A 267 -3.12 20.23 0.27
CA LEU A 267 -3.17 21.70 0.20
C LEU A 267 -2.39 22.29 -1.00
N ARG A 268 -2.22 21.53 -2.09
CA ARG A 268 -1.43 21.88 -3.29
C ARG A 268 0.08 22.11 -3.02
N LEU A 269 0.57 21.84 -1.82
CA LEU A 269 1.94 22.15 -1.39
C LEU A 269 2.79 20.90 -1.16
N VAL A 270 2.22 19.85 -0.57
CA VAL A 270 2.98 18.68 -0.13
C VAL A 270 2.53 17.46 -0.89
N THR A 271 3.42 16.84 -1.66
CA THR A 271 3.17 15.57 -2.34
C THR A 271 3.14 14.45 -1.31
N VAL A 272 2.09 13.63 -1.35
CA VAL A 272 1.85 12.56 -0.38
C VAL A 272 1.81 11.17 -0.99
N THR A 273 1.68 11.05 -2.31
CA THR A 273 1.77 9.81 -3.09
C THR A 273 2.84 9.97 -4.16
N MET A 274 3.44 8.90 -4.66
CA MET A 274 4.48 8.99 -5.70
C MET A 274 3.97 9.73 -6.95
N ASP A 275 4.75 10.70 -7.40
CA ASP A 275 4.64 11.25 -8.75
C ASP A 275 5.44 10.41 -9.76
N ALA A 276 5.47 10.83 -11.03
CA ALA A 276 6.19 10.15 -12.10
C ALA A 276 7.68 9.91 -11.77
N LYS A 277 8.37 10.90 -11.20
CA LYS A 277 9.81 10.80 -10.85
C LYS A 277 10.05 9.86 -9.67
N GLU A 278 9.19 9.91 -8.68
CA GLU A 278 9.22 8.98 -7.54
C GLU A 278 8.92 7.55 -8.01
N GLY A 279 7.99 7.35 -8.95
CA GLY A 279 7.72 6.06 -9.58
C GLY A 279 8.96 5.46 -10.25
N VAL A 280 9.72 6.26 -11.02
CA VAL A 280 10.99 5.82 -11.62
C VAL A 280 12.04 5.51 -10.54
N LYS A 281 12.12 6.29 -9.45
CA LYS A 281 13.00 5.96 -8.32
C LYS A 281 12.62 4.62 -7.68
N MET A 282 11.32 4.38 -7.49
CA MET A 282 10.83 3.10 -6.96
C MET A 282 11.22 1.94 -7.87
N MET A 283 11.03 2.08 -9.20
CA MET A 283 11.47 1.10 -10.19
C MET A 283 12.96 0.76 -10.09
N ARG A 284 13.81 1.77 -9.94
CA ARG A 284 15.26 1.59 -9.80
C ARG A 284 15.67 0.97 -8.46
N LEU A 285 14.87 1.18 -7.43
CA LEU A 285 15.14 0.67 -6.09
C LEU A 285 14.68 -0.80 -5.94
N ILE A 286 13.46 -1.10 -6.36
CA ILE A 286 12.88 -2.46 -6.25
C ILE A 286 13.42 -3.39 -7.35
N VAL A 287 13.78 -2.83 -8.52
CA VAL A 287 14.30 -3.55 -9.69
C VAL A 287 13.38 -4.72 -10.12
N PRO A 288 12.06 -4.52 -10.25
CA PRO A 288 11.17 -5.59 -10.67
C PRO A 288 11.45 -6.00 -12.12
N ARG A 289 11.09 -7.23 -12.49
CA ARG A 289 11.16 -7.67 -13.90
C ARG A 289 10.22 -6.89 -14.78
N LYS A 290 8.98 -6.67 -14.29
CA LYS A 290 7.95 -5.85 -14.93
C LYS A 290 7.26 -4.97 -13.88
N ALA A 291 6.61 -3.89 -14.33
CA ALA A 291 5.74 -3.09 -13.47
C ALA A 291 4.50 -2.62 -14.22
N ILE A 292 3.41 -2.45 -13.48
CA ILE A 292 2.15 -1.89 -13.92
C ILE A 292 1.90 -0.64 -13.08
N PRO A 293 1.83 0.56 -13.68
CA PRO A 293 1.36 1.75 -12.98
C PRO A 293 -0.15 1.64 -12.72
N ILE A 294 -0.59 2.07 -11.55
CA ILE A 294 -1.99 2.18 -11.13
C ILE A 294 -2.17 3.46 -10.32
N HIS A 295 -3.39 3.80 -9.92
CA HIS A 295 -3.70 4.94 -9.06
C HIS A 295 -3.29 6.28 -9.69
N TYR A 296 -3.76 6.52 -10.92
CA TYR A 296 -3.54 7.75 -11.68
C TYR A 296 -4.80 8.09 -12.49
N ASP A 297 -4.97 9.37 -12.84
CA ASP A 297 -6.01 9.89 -13.76
C ASP A 297 -7.47 9.63 -13.33
N ASP A 298 -7.72 8.91 -12.24
CA ASP A 298 -9.06 8.53 -11.77
C ASP A 298 -9.74 9.58 -10.87
N TYR A 299 -8.96 10.48 -10.26
CA TYR A 299 -9.47 11.54 -9.40
C TYR A 299 -8.84 12.89 -9.73
N ASP A 300 -9.60 13.97 -9.58
CA ASP A 300 -9.17 15.34 -9.88
C ASP A 300 -8.04 15.86 -8.97
N VAL A 301 -7.81 15.19 -7.84
CA VAL A 301 -6.72 15.48 -6.90
C VAL A 301 -5.36 15.02 -7.39
N PHE A 302 -5.29 14.09 -8.34
CA PHE A 302 -4.05 13.58 -8.92
C PHE A 302 -3.40 14.65 -9.79
N LYS A 303 -2.12 14.92 -9.56
CA LYS A 303 -1.37 16.03 -10.19
C LYS A 303 -0.19 15.55 -11.05
N SER A 304 0.01 14.26 -11.16
CA SER A 304 0.99 13.61 -12.04
C SER A 304 0.28 12.55 -12.88
N PRO A 305 -0.22 12.92 -14.06
CA PRO A 305 -0.94 12.00 -14.93
C PRO A 305 -0.01 10.90 -15.48
N LEU A 306 -0.59 9.85 -16.05
CA LEU A 306 0.16 8.74 -16.62
C LEU A 306 1.15 9.20 -17.72
N SER A 307 0.83 10.27 -18.45
CA SER A 307 1.72 10.84 -19.46
C SER A 307 3.07 11.25 -18.90
N ASP A 308 3.09 11.87 -17.70
CA ASP A 308 4.33 12.25 -17.02
C ASP A 308 5.19 11.03 -16.69
N PHE A 309 4.56 9.94 -16.24
CA PHE A 309 5.27 8.70 -15.94
C PHE A 309 5.85 8.05 -17.21
N LYS A 310 5.10 8.05 -18.30
CA LYS A 310 5.59 7.57 -19.62
C LYS A 310 6.85 8.32 -20.03
N GLU A 311 6.85 9.66 -19.95
CA GLU A 311 8.02 10.48 -20.27
C GLU A 311 9.23 10.18 -19.35
N GLU A 312 9.02 10.05 -18.05
CA GLU A 312 10.11 9.74 -17.11
C GLU A 312 10.66 8.31 -17.31
N ILE A 313 9.82 7.35 -17.68
CA ILE A 313 10.24 5.99 -18.03
C ILE A 313 11.07 5.98 -19.32
N GLU A 314 10.68 6.76 -20.34
CA GLU A 314 11.47 6.93 -21.58
C GLU A 314 12.86 7.54 -21.28
N ARG A 315 12.90 8.64 -20.52
CA ARG A 315 14.17 9.26 -20.08
C ARG A 315 15.05 8.30 -19.27
N ALA A 316 14.44 7.36 -18.56
CA ALA A 316 15.13 6.38 -17.74
C ALA A 316 15.61 5.14 -18.50
N GLY A 317 15.13 4.91 -19.74
CA GLY A 317 15.40 3.72 -20.54
C GLY A 317 14.78 2.45 -19.97
N LEU A 318 13.57 2.55 -19.39
CA LEU A 318 12.88 1.46 -18.71
C LEU A 318 11.59 0.98 -19.40
N GLN A 319 11.35 1.39 -20.65
CA GLN A 319 10.12 1.14 -21.40
C GLN A 319 9.78 -0.36 -21.47
N ASP A 320 10.77 -1.20 -21.72
CA ASP A 320 10.62 -2.64 -21.85
C ASP A 320 10.16 -3.32 -20.54
N LYS A 321 10.21 -2.59 -19.41
CA LYS A 321 9.80 -3.10 -18.10
C LYS A 321 8.37 -2.75 -17.73
N ILE A 322 7.71 -1.84 -18.47
CA ILE A 322 6.40 -1.33 -18.09
C ILE A 322 5.31 -1.97 -18.94
N ILE A 323 4.24 -2.36 -18.27
CA ILE A 323 3.00 -2.84 -18.86
C ILE A 323 1.94 -1.78 -18.53
N TYR A 324 1.38 -1.17 -19.54
CA TYR A 324 0.27 -0.21 -19.39
C TYR A 324 -1.04 -0.94 -19.61
N LEU A 325 -1.96 -0.82 -18.65
CA LEU A 325 -3.31 -1.37 -18.72
C LEU A 325 -4.33 -0.24 -18.75
N GLU A 326 -5.33 -0.36 -19.59
CA GLU A 326 -6.55 0.44 -19.51
C GLU A 326 -7.55 -0.24 -18.55
N HIS A 327 -8.56 0.49 -18.10
CA HIS A 327 -9.62 -0.09 -17.26
C HIS A 327 -10.30 -1.25 -17.99
N GLY A 328 -10.34 -2.41 -17.36
CA GLY A 328 -10.87 -3.66 -17.93
C GLY A 328 -9.82 -4.57 -18.56
N ASP A 329 -8.63 -4.06 -18.86
CA ASP A 329 -7.56 -4.89 -19.39
C ASP A 329 -7.08 -5.93 -18.39
N THR A 330 -6.62 -7.05 -18.94
CA THR A 330 -6.08 -8.16 -18.16
C THR A 330 -4.68 -8.51 -18.62
N TYR A 331 -3.73 -8.54 -17.69
CA TYR A 331 -2.38 -9.05 -17.88
C TYR A 331 -2.26 -10.45 -17.28
N GLU A 332 -1.84 -11.42 -18.10
CA GLU A 332 -1.58 -12.78 -17.63
C GLU A 332 -0.12 -12.98 -17.26
N PHE A 333 0.12 -13.75 -16.20
CA PHE A 333 1.46 -14.04 -15.71
C PHE A 333 1.61 -15.50 -15.26
N ARG A 334 2.83 -15.95 -15.27
CA ARG A 334 3.22 -17.27 -14.73
C ARG A 334 4.61 -17.19 -14.11
N PRO A 335 4.93 -18.04 -13.11
CA PRO A 335 6.28 -18.19 -12.63
C PRO A 335 7.23 -18.52 -13.77
N ALA A 336 8.40 -17.87 -13.81
CA ALA A 336 9.41 -18.19 -14.80
C ALA A 336 9.93 -19.62 -14.55
N GLU A 337 10.02 -20.43 -15.60
CA GLU A 337 10.79 -21.67 -15.54
C GLU A 337 12.25 -21.32 -15.24
N LYS A 338 12.82 -21.91 -14.19
CA LYS A 338 14.22 -21.73 -13.81
C LYS A 338 15.12 -22.66 -14.56
#